data_39bc51e70b29df4b9bcf3f3d361e28f4
#
_entry.id   39bc51e70b29df4b9bcf3f3d361e28f4
#
_cell.length_a   1.000
_cell.length_b   1.000
_cell.length_c   1.000
_cell.angle_alpha   90.00
_cell.angle_beta   90.00
_cell.angle_gamma   90.00
#
_symmetry.space_group_name_H-M   'P 1'
#
loop_
_entity.id
_entity.type
_entity.pdbx_description
1 polymer ?
#
loop_
_entity_poly.entity_id
_entity_poly.type
_entity_poly.pdbx_seq_one_letter_code
_entity_poly.pdbx_strand_id
1 'polypeptide(L)'
;MNKPKISILLPTRKRTAAVIKSIGSLLANAKDTSRIEILVAYDDDDEESREFFAETWFPFLEQCQATSKVFETERFGYLRLYKYVNFLAEQASGDWIMFWNDDALMLTENWDEEIVNNDGYFGLLRMPCVTMNHPFALFPIIPREWIDLFGVISPVNHSDWWIYNVTVPAGQMKNIPVNVYHDRADVTGGNNDETFKEQSYAADGKDPTNPEDYAHPDRQAELLTWIRKLTERVQNG
;
A
#
# COMPACT_ATOMS: atom_id res chain seq x y z
N MET A 1 18.28 15.35 -8.81
CA MET A 1 18.03 14.00 -8.22
C MET A 1 17.31 13.19 -9.30
N ASN A 2 17.65 11.92 -9.45
CA ASN A 2 16.91 11.04 -10.35
C ASN A 2 15.48 10.85 -9.82
N LYS A 3 14.51 10.63 -10.72
CA LYS A 3 13.14 10.28 -10.34
C LYS A 3 13.14 8.95 -9.59
N PRO A 4 12.46 8.83 -8.42
CA PRO A 4 12.34 7.55 -7.74
C PRO A 4 11.63 6.51 -8.62
N LYS A 5 11.94 5.24 -8.39
CA LYS A 5 11.32 4.13 -9.11
C LYS A 5 10.12 3.56 -8.37
N ILE A 6 10.14 3.61 -7.04
CA ILE A 6 9.14 2.99 -6.18
C ILE A 6 8.63 4.02 -5.19
N SER A 7 7.32 4.29 -5.21
CA SER A 7 6.63 5.10 -4.20
C SER A 7 5.93 4.17 -3.21
N ILE A 8 6.32 4.26 -1.95
CA ILE A 8 5.74 3.50 -0.85
C ILE A 8 4.64 4.35 -0.21
N LEU A 9 3.42 3.84 -0.17
CA LEU A 9 2.27 4.50 0.44
C LEU A 9 2.06 3.93 1.85
N LEU A 10 2.24 4.77 2.86
CA LEU A 10 2.18 4.41 4.28
C LEU A 10 1.16 5.28 5.02
N PRO A 11 -0.12 4.92 5.07
CA PRO A 11 -1.02 5.46 6.07
C PRO A 11 -0.67 4.91 7.45
N THR A 12 -0.68 5.75 8.49
CA THR A 12 -0.34 5.34 9.86
C THR A 12 -1.11 6.18 10.88
N ARG A 13 -1.27 5.63 12.10
CA ARG A 13 -1.88 6.31 13.23
C ARG A 13 -1.34 5.78 14.56
N LYS A 14 -0.76 6.66 15.39
CA LYS A 14 -0.28 6.36 16.76
C LYS A 14 0.65 5.14 16.85
N ARG A 15 1.48 4.92 15.83
CA ARG A 15 2.37 3.75 15.71
C ARG A 15 3.79 4.13 15.33
N THR A 16 4.30 5.22 15.89
CA THR A 16 5.59 5.82 15.51
C THR A 16 6.76 4.85 15.60
N ALA A 17 6.81 4.03 16.67
CA ALA A 17 7.84 3.00 16.83
C ALA A 17 7.70 1.88 15.79
N ALA A 18 6.49 1.50 15.43
CA ALA A 18 6.23 0.51 14.38
C ALA A 18 6.65 1.05 13.00
N VAL A 19 6.37 2.31 12.70
CA VAL A 19 6.82 3.00 11.48
C VAL A 19 8.34 2.94 11.34
N ILE A 20 9.11 3.27 12.39
CA ILE A 20 10.58 3.17 12.37
C ILE A 20 11.04 1.76 12.06
N LYS A 21 10.48 0.76 12.73
CA LYS A 21 10.84 -0.64 12.53
C LYS A 21 10.49 -1.11 11.11
N SER A 22 9.32 -0.77 10.64
CA SER A 22 8.77 -1.15 9.34
C SER A 22 9.58 -0.54 8.20
N ILE A 23 9.72 0.78 8.17
CA ILE A 23 10.49 1.49 7.14
C ILE A 23 11.98 1.20 7.27
N GLY A 24 12.51 1.06 8.49
CA GLY A 24 13.89 0.62 8.72
C GLY A 24 14.18 -0.72 8.05
N SER A 25 13.24 -1.68 8.10
CA SER A 25 13.39 -2.97 7.43
C SER A 25 13.41 -2.86 5.90
N LEU A 26 12.59 -1.97 5.33
CA LEU A 26 12.58 -1.68 3.89
C LEU A 26 13.92 -1.10 3.45
N LEU A 27 14.39 -0.07 4.14
CA LEU A 27 15.62 0.64 3.77
C LEU A 27 16.88 -0.21 3.99
N ALA A 28 16.93 -1.01 5.05
CA ALA A 28 18.06 -1.89 5.34
C ALA A 28 18.21 -3.03 4.32
N ASN A 29 17.09 -3.49 3.74
CA ASN A 29 17.08 -4.57 2.75
C ASN A 29 17.03 -4.07 1.30
N ALA A 30 16.93 -2.78 1.06
CA ALA A 30 16.99 -2.22 -0.28
C ALA A 30 18.44 -2.21 -0.80
N LYS A 31 18.61 -2.51 -2.09
CA LYS A 31 19.92 -2.38 -2.75
C LYS A 31 20.28 -0.92 -3.01
N ASP A 32 19.31 -0.11 -3.39
CA ASP A 32 19.50 1.30 -3.74
C ASP A 32 18.34 2.15 -3.20
N THR A 33 18.54 2.72 -2.02
CA THR A 33 17.54 3.56 -1.37
C THR A 33 17.22 4.84 -2.15
N SER A 34 18.07 5.29 -3.07
CA SER A 34 17.80 6.45 -3.94
C SER A 34 16.62 6.22 -4.92
N ARG A 35 16.21 4.96 -5.11
CA ARG A 35 15.05 4.58 -5.92
C ARG A 35 13.73 4.70 -5.17
N ILE A 36 13.76 4.97 -3.86
CA ILE A 36 12.62 4.87 -2.96
C ILE A 36 12.12 6.26 -2.60
N GLU A 37 10.81 6.46 -2.78
CA GLU A 37 10.04 7.58 -2.24
C GLU A 37 9.06 7.05 -1.19
N ILE A 38 9.04 7.64 0.00
CA ILE A 38 8.15 7.24 1.09
C ILE A 38 7.11 8.34 1.28
N LEU A 39 5.86 8.01 1.07
CA LEU A 39 4.72 8.91 1.22
C LEU A 39 3.91 8.49 2.44
N VAL A 40 3.88 9.34 3.44
CA VAL A 40 3.19 9.06 4.72
C VAL A 40 1.96 9.94 4.84
N ALA A 41 0.84 9.36 5.29
CA ALA A 41 -0.32 10.10 5.76
C ALA A 41 -0.65 9.72 7.20
N TYR A 42 -0.90 10.71 8.04
CA TYR A 42 -1.38 10.53 9.41
C TYR A 42 -2.57 11.47 9.69
N ASP A 43 -3.37 11.13 10.71
CA ASP A 43 -4.59 11.86 11.03
C ASP A 43 -4.31 13.18 11.75
N ASP A 44 -5.12 14.20 11.49
CA ASP A 44 -5.02 15.54 12.08
C ASP A 44 -5.28 15.58 13.60
N ASP A 45 -5.89 14.54 14.17
CA ASP A 45 -6.10 14.34 15.60
C ASP A 45 -5.02 13.46 16.26
N ASP A 46 -3.93 13.12 15.54
CA ASP A 46 -2.82 12.28 16.02
C ASP A 46 -1.58 13.13 16.37
N GLU A 47 -1.59 13.69 17.59
CA GLU A 47 -0.50 14.54 18.08
C GLU A 47 0.83 13.79 18.19
N GLU A 48 0.81 12.49 18.57
CA GLU A 48 2.02 11.65 18.67
C GLU A 48 2.71 11.54 17.32
N SER A 49 1.95 11.25 16.25
CA SER A 49 2.50 11.19 14.91
C SER A 49 2.98 12.56 14.42
N ARG A 50 2.26 13.64 14.74
CA ARG A 50 2.66 15.02 14.40
C ARG A 50 4.04 15.37 14.97
N GLU A 51 4.24 15.15 16.27
CA GLU A 51 5.53 15.41 16.94
C GLU A 51 6.64 14.53 16.35
N PHE A 52 6.36 13.24 16.17
CA PHE A 52 7.32 12.29 15.61
C PHE A 52 7.78 12.69 14.20
N PHE A 53 6.86 13.02 13.30
CA PHE A 53 7.20 13.38 11.92
C PHE A 53 7.90 14.75 11.85
N ALA A 54 7.63 15.66 12.79
CA ALA A 54 8.33 16.94 12.86
C ALA A 54 9.78 16.81 13.36
N GLU A 55 10.04 15.94 14.34
CA GLU A 55 11.30 15.94 15.07
C GLU A 55 12.21 14.75 14.76
N THR A 56 11.64 13.57 14.50
CA THR A 56 12.39 12.30 14.45
C THR A 56 12.51 11.73 13.03
N TRP A 57 11.49 11.88 12.21
CA TRP A 57 11.40 11.21 10.90
C TRP A 57 12.51 11.59 9.91
N PHE A 58 12.73 12.86 9.69
CA PHE A 58 13.75 13.31 8.74
C PHE A 58 15.17 13.00 9.20
N PRO A 59 15.56 13.21 10.47
CA PRO A 59 16.82 12.72 11.02
C PRO A 59 17.02 11.19 10.86
N PHE A 60 15.96 10.40 11.03
CA PHE A 60 16.03 8.95 10.78
C PHE A 60 16.38 8.63 9.31
N LEU A 61 15.85 9.39 8.35
CA LEU A 61 16.11 9.20 6.93
C LEU A 61 17.45 9.77 6.44
N GLU A 62 18.11 10.63 7.18
CA GLU A 62 19.41 11.24 6.79
C GLU A 62 20.51 10.20 6.51
N GLN A 63 20.37 8.99 7.06
CA GLN A 63 21.33 7.89 6.85
C GLN A 63 21.13 7.13 5.53
N CYS A 64 20.13 7.47 4.74
CA CYS A 64 19.83 6.85 3.45
C CYS A 64 19.59 7.89 2.36
N GLN A 65 19.43 7.45 1.12
CA GLN A 65 19.16 8.33 -0.02
C GLN A 65 17.68 8.37 -0.42
N ALA A 66 16.81 7.70 0.34
CA ALA A 66 15.37 7.71 0.11
C ALA A 66 14.81 9.11 0.31
N THR A 67 13.82 9.48 -0.50
CA THR A 67 13.07 10.72 -0.31
C THR A 67 11.78 10.46 0.45
N SER A 68 11.26 11.47 1.14
CA SER A 68 9.98 11.33 1.84
C SER A 68 9.15 12.61 1.77
N LYS A 69 7.82 12.41 1.74
CA LYS A 69 6.82 13.44 1.96
C LYS A 69 5.86 12.95 3.04
N VAL A 70 5.50 13.84 3.95
CA VAL A 70 4.61 13.55 5.07
C VAL A 70 3.41 14.49 4.98
N PHE A 71 2.21 13.94 5.15
CA PHE A 71 0.96 14.66 5.03
C PHE A 71 0.08 14.44 6.27
N GLU A 72 -0.35 15.54 6.85
CA GLU A 72 -1.45 15.54 7.82
C GLU A 72 -2.76 15.59 7.05
N THR A 73 -3.69 14.70 7.36
CA THR A 73 -5.00 14.60 6.68
C THR A 73 -6.12 14.60 7.70
N GLU A 74 -7.34 14.94 7.30
CA GLU A 74 -8.51 14.65 8.12
C GLU A 74 -8.60 13.15 8.41
N ARG A 75 -9.14 12.80 9.58
CA ARG A 75 -9.32 11.40 9.94
C ARG A 75 -10.42 10.74 9.12
N PHE A 76 -10.03 9.85 8.19
CA PHE A 76 -10.97 9.02 7.45
C PHE A 76 -11.37 7.75 8.21
N GLY A 77 -10.50 7.24 9.09
CA GLY A 77 -10.67 5.99 9.83
C GLY A 77 -10.40 4.75 8.97
N TYR A 78 -10.36 3.59 9.64
CA TYR A 78 -9.96 2.33 9.00
C TYR A 78 -10.89 1.91 7.85
N LEU A 79 -12.22 2.12 8.01
CA LEU A 79 -13.20 1.80 6.96
C LEU A 79 -13.01 2.59 5.67
N ARG A 80 -12.24 3.67 5.71
CA ARG A 80 -11.94 4.53 4.57
C ARG A 80 -10.45 4.60 4.26
N LEU A 81 -9.71 3.54 4.59
CA LEU A 81 -8.27 3.44 4.33
C LEU A 81 -7.93 3.73 2.85
N TYR A 82 -8.81 3.36 1.92
CA TYR A 82 -8.66 3.65 0.51
C TYR A 82 -8.53 5.16 0.19
N LYS A 83 -9.08 6.05 1.00
CA LYS A 83 -8.95 7.51 0.81
C LYS A 83 -7.52 7.98 1.05
N TYR A 84 -6.86 7.47 2.12
CA TYR A 84 -5.44 7.75 2.35
C TYR A 84 -4.58 7.21 1.20
N VAL A 85 -4.85 5.98 0.77
CA VAL A 85 -4.10 5.34 -0.31
C VAL A 85 -4.25 6.11 -1.62
N ASN A 86 -5.46 6.52 -2.00
CA ASN A 86 -5.72 7.31 -3.19
C ASN A 86 -5.03 8.68 -3.12
N PHE A 87 -5.15 9.38 -1.98
CA PHE A 87 -4.49 10.67 -1.75
C PHE A 87 -2.97 10.55 -1.88
N LEU A 88 -2.34 9.56 -1.23
CA LEU A 88 -0.90 9.34 -1.32
C LEU A 88 -0.46 8.97 -2.74
N ALA A 89 -1.26 8.20 -3.46
CA ALA A 89 -0.98 7.80 -4.83
C ALA A 89 -0.98 9.00 -5.81
N GLU A 90 -1.83 10.00 -5.59
CA GLU A 90 -1.81 11.26 -6.35
C GLU A 90 -0.51 12.04 -6.14
N GLN A 91 0.12 11.90 -4.97
CA GLN A 91 1.38 12.56 -4.62
C GLN A 91 2.62 11.77 -5.06
N ALA A 92 2.43 10.52 -5.49
CA ALA A 92 3.49 9.60 -5.87
C ALA A 92 4.16 10.02 -7.18
N SER A 93 5.49 9.87 -7.24
CA SER A 93 6.28 10.18 -8.43
C SER A 93 7.03 8.98 -9.01
N GLY A 94 7.10 7.87 -8.28
CA GLY A 94 7.71 6.61 -8.73
C GLY A 94 6.98 5.97 -9.91
N ASP A 95 7.65 5.07 -10.60
CA ASP A 95 7.05 4.30 -11.70
C ASP A 95 6.19 3.14 -11.15
N TRP A 96 6.51 2.67 -9.95
CA TRP A 96 5.76 1.67 -9.18
C TRP A 96 5.19 2.27 -7.91
N ILE A 97 3.98 1.87 -7.55
CA ILE A 97 3.29 2.20 -6.31
C ILE A 97 3.18 0.94 -5.47
N MET A 98 3.71 0.97 -4.25
CA MET A 98 3.66 -0.12 -3.30
C MET A 98 2.87 0.29 -2.07
N PHE A 99 1.83 -0.48 -1.73
CA PHE A 99 1.14 -0.33 -0.45
C PHE A 99 2.00 -0.91 0.65
N TRP A 100 2.04 -0.23 1.78
CA TRP A 100 2.80 -0.70 2.92
C TRP A 100 2.10 -0.37 4.22
N ASN A 101 2.27 -1.24 5.22
CA ASN A 101 1.70 -1.07 6.55
C ASN A 101 2.81 -0.83 7.57
N ASP A 102 2.48 -0.08 8.61
CA ASP A 102 3.40 0.22 9.72
C ASP A 102 3.77 -1.02 10.58
N ASP A 103 3.03 -2.13 10.44
CA ASP A 103 3.27 -3.42 11.07
C ASP A 103 3.85 -4.49 10.12
N ALA A 104 4.34 -4.09 8.96
CA ALA A 104 4.99 -4.98 8.01
C ALA A 104 6.52 -4.86 8.07
N LEU A 105 7.24 -5.99 7.87
CA LEU A 105 8.69 -6.03 7.79
C LEU A 105 9.14 -6.67 6.49
N MET A 106 10.04 -6.00 5.79
CA MET A 106 10.70 -6.54 4.61
C MET A 106 11.75 -7.56 5.03
N LEU A 107 11.68 -8.77 4.49
CA LEU A 107 12.61 -9.86 4.81
C LEU A 107 13.61 -10.14 3.69
N THR A 108 13.34 -9.71 2.48
CA THR A 108 14.17 -10.03 1.31
C THR A 108 15.15 -8.92 1.02
N GLU A 109 16.43 -9.26 0.96
CA GLU A 109 17.49 -8.34 0.50
C GLU A 109 17.30 -8.02 -1.00
N ASN A 110 17.64 -6.79 -1.38
CA ASN A 110 17.55 -6.29 -2.77
C ASN A 110 16.11 -6.34 -3.35
N TRP A 111 15.10 -6.27 -2.50
CA TRP A 111 13.69 -6.34 -2.91
C TRP A 111 13.30 -5.30 -3.97
N ASP A 112 13.94 -4.13 -3.95
CA ASP A 112 13.73 -3.05 -4.91
C ASP A 112 14.13 -3.45 -6.33
N GLU A 113 15.17 -4.28 -6.50
CA GLU A 113 15.56 -4.82 -7.82
C GLU A 113 14.50 -5.77 -8.38
N GLU A 114 13.88 -6.60 -7.51
CA GLU A 114 12.82 -7.52 -7.95
C GLU A 114 11.60 -6.77 -8.50
N ILE A 115 11.32 -5.55 -7.99
CA ILE A 115 10.27 -4.70 -8.54
C ILE A 115 10.72 -4.08 -9.86
N VAL A 116 11.89 -3.45 -9.90
CA VAL A 116 12.42 -2.76 -11.09
C VAL A 116 12.66 -3.71 -12.27
N ASN A 117 13.02 -4.97 -12.00
CA ASN A 117 13.15 -6.00 -13.03
C ASN A 117 11.83 -6.34 -13.75
N ASN A 118 10.70 -5.81 -13.25
CA ASN A 118 9.40 -5.91 -13.89
C ASN A 118 8.96 -4.62 -14.61
N ASP A 119 9.87 -3.66 -14.84
CA ASP A 119 9.56 -2.45 -15.60
C ASP A 119 8.91 -2.80 -16.94
N GLY A 120 7.80 -2.13 -17.27
CA GLY A 120 6.98 -2.40 -18.44
C GLY A 120 5.88 -3.47 -18.25
N TYR A 121 5.85 -4.18 -17.12
CA TYR A 121 4.74 -5.07 -16.79
C TYR A 121 3.54 -4.24 -16.25
N PHE A 122 2.38 -4.39 -16.88
CA PHE A 122 1.17 -3.69 -16.48
C PHE A 122 0.22 -4.62 -15.71
N GLY A 123 0.40 -4.71 -14.40
CA GLY A 123 -0.40 -5.58 -13.55
C GLY A 123 0.03 -5.54 -12.10
N LEU A 124 -0.48 -6.45 -11.31
CA LEU A 124 -0.18 -6.62 -9.88
C LEU A 124 1.07 -7.48 -9.69
N LEU A 125 2.09 -6.95 -9.04
CA LEU A 125 3.16 -7.75 -8.44
C LEU A 125 2.75 -8.11 -7.00
N ARG A 126 2.75 -9.40 -6.70
CA ARG A 126 2.37 -9.94 -5.38
C ARG A 126 3.60 -10.45 -4.65
N MET A 127 3.80 -9.94 -3.43
CA MET A 127 4.79 -10.44 -2.48
C MET A 127 4.14 -11.51 -1.57
N PRO A 128 4.75 -12.68 -1.39
CA PRO A 128 4.37 -13.62 -0.35
C PRO A 128 4.50 -13.02 1.06
N CYS A 129 3.51 -13.28 1.92
CA CYS A 129 3.57 -12.96 3.33
C CYS A 129 3.83 -14.25 4.12
N VAL A 130 4.91 -14.29 4.91
CA VAL A 130 5.32 -15.52 5.62
C VAL A 130 4.46 -15.83 6.84
N THR A 131 3.78 -14.83 7.40
CA THR A 131 2.88 -15.00 8.57
C THR A 131 1.44 -15.27 8.18
N MET A 132 1.05 -14.99 6.93
CA MET A 132 -0.32 -15.11 6.46
C MET A 132 -0.37 -15.72 5.06
N ASN A 133 -0.96 -16.90 4.92
CA ASN A 133 -1.27 -17.43 3.59
C ASN A 133 -2.60 -16.83 3.10
N HIS A 134 -2.54 -15.60 2.60
CA HIS A 134 -3.72 -14.89 2.11
C HIS A 134 -3.82 -15.00 0.58
N PRO A 135 -5.03 -15.19 0.01
CA PRO A 135 -5.18 -15.27 -1.44
C PRO A 135 -4.87 -13.95 -2.14
N PHE A 136 -5.16 -12.82 -1.50
CA PHE A 136 -4.89 -11.48 -2.06
C PHE A 136 -3.43 -11.07 -1.88
N ALA A 137 -3.04 -10.00 -2.57
CA ALA A 137 -1.79 -9.31 -2.30
C ALA A 137 -2.01 -8.34 -1.14
N LEU A 138 -1.57 -8.69 0.07
CA LEU A 138 -1.70 -7.82 1.25
C LEU A 138 -0.95 -6.50 1.11
N PHE A 139 0.13 -6.52 0.34
CA PHE A 139 0.96 -5.37 -0.01
C PHE A 139 1.04 -5.27 -1.53
N PRO A 140 -0.02 -4.82 -2.21
CA PRO A 140 -0.04 -4.77 -3.66
C PRO A 140 1.00 -3.78 -4.20
N ILE A 141 1.66 -4.19 -5.28
CA ILE A 141 2.56 -3.35 -6.06
C ILE A 141 1.98 -3.25 -7.46
N ILE A 142 1.70 -2.04 -7.90
CA ILE A 142 1.10 -1.75 -9.20
C ILE A 142 1.88 -0.66 -9.93
N PRO A 143 1.87 -0.64 -11.28
CA PRO A 143 2.46 0.45 -12.02
C PRO A 143 1.71 1.77 -11.79
N ARG A 144 2.40 2.89 -11.79
CA ARG A 144 1.80 4.21 -11.58
C ARG A 144 0.75 4.54 -12.65
N GLU A 145 0.93 4.04 -13.86
CA GLU A 145 -0.04 4.17 -14.96
C GLU A 145 -1.43 3.55 -14.64
N TRP A 146 -1.54 2.79 -13.56
CA TRP A 146 -2.83 2.36 -13.02
C TRP A 146 -3.77 3.54 -12.76
N ILE A 147 -3.22 4.64 -12.21
CA ILE A 147 -3.99 5.85 -11.94
C ILE A 147 -4.44 6.51 -13.26
N ASP A 148 -3.59 6.50 -14.27
CA ASP A 148 -3.94 7.07 -15.60
C ASP A 148 -5.10 6.28 -16.25
N LEU A 149 -5.16 4.96 -16.02
CA LEU A 149 -6.21 4.10 -16.57
C LEU A 149 -7.53 4.19 -15.80
N PHE A 150 -7.48 4.26 -14.47
CA PHE A 150 -8.65 4.09 -13.61
C PHE A 150 -9.05 5.37 -12.86
N GLY A 151 -8.17 6.36 -12.78
CA GLY A 151 -8.39 7.63 -12.06
C GLY A 151 -8.02 7.57 -10.58
N VAL A 152 -8.12 6.40 -9.96
CA VAL A 152 -7.77 6.15 -8.54
C VAL A 152 -7.18 4.75 -8.39
N ILE A 153 -6.60 4.47 -7.24
CA ILE A 153 -6.10 3.12 -6.90
C ILE A 153 -7.25 2.16 -6.65
N SER A 154 -8.21 2.57 -5.83
CA SER A 154 -9.38 1.77 -5.47
C SER A 154 -10.54 2.69 -5.07
N PRO A 155 -11.78 2.38 -5.47
CA PRO A 155 -12.96 3.13 -5.05
C PRO A 155 -13.60 2.60 -3.75
N VAL A 156 -12.99 1.59 -3.11
CA VAL A 156 -13.55 0.86 -1.95
C VAL A 156 -12.52 0.64 -0.85
N ASN A 157 -13.01 0.38 0.36
CA ASN A 157 -12.22 0.19 1.58
C ASN A 157 -11.19 -0.95 1.52
N HIS A 158 -11.51 -2.05 0.86
CA HIS A 158 -10.61 -3.20 0.68
C HIS A 158 -9.82 -3.06 -0.63
N SER A 159 -8.85 -2.14 -0.67
CA SER A 159 -8.09 -1.83 -1.88
C SER A 159 -7.26 -3.02 -2.40
N ASP A 160 -6.72 -3.83 -1.51
CA ASP A 160 -5.98 -5.06 -1.82
C ASP A 160 -6.89 -6.10 -2.49
N TRP A 161 -8.09 -6.31 -1.97
CA TRP A 161 -9.12 -7.14 -2.56
C TRP A 161 -9.54 -6.62 -3.94
N TRP A 162 -9.76 -5.30 -4.06
CA TRP A 162 -10.18 -4.68 -5.31
C TRP A 162 -9.14 -4.89 -6.41
N ILE A 163 -7.88 -4.53 -6.17
CA ILE A 163 -6.79 -4.70 -7.12
C ILE A 163 -6.64 -6.16 -7.54
N TYR A 164 -6.71 -7.09 -6.57
CA TYR A 164 -6.65 -8.53 -6.84
C TYR A 164 -7.78 -8.99 -7.78
N ASN A 165 -9.02 -8.58 -7.50
CA ASN A 165 -10.18 -8.98 -8.31
C ASN A 165 -10.28 -8.27 -9.66
N VAL A 166 -9.55 -7.18 -9.89
CA VAL A 166 -9.36 -6.60 -11.22
C VAL A 166 -8.28 -7.35 -12.00
N THR A 167 -7.16 -7.67 -11.36
CA THR A 167 -5.97 -8.16 -12.05
C THR A 167 -6.00 -9.66 -12.33
N VAL A 168 -6.51 -10.48 -11.42
CA VAL A 168 -6.52 -11.94 -11.59
C VAL A 168 -7.39 -12.40 -12.76
N PRO A 169 -8.65 -11.94 -12.91
CA PRO A 169 -9.46 -12.30 -14.07
C PRO A 169 -8.88 -11.80 -15.40
N ALA A 170 -8.15 -10.70 -15.37
CA ALA A 170 -7.46 -10.16 -16.55
C ALA A 170 -6.12 -10.89 -16.87
N GLY A 171 -5.73 -11.88 -16.05
CA GLY A 171 -4.44 -12.57 -16.20
C GLY A 171 -3.22 -11.70 -15.88
N GLN A 172 -3.40 -10.63 -15.11
CA GLN A 172 -2.39 -9.61 -14.84
C GLN A 172 -1.95 -9.62 -13.37
N MET A 173 -1.63 -10.78 -12.84
CA MET A 173 -0.97 -10.93 -11.54
C MET A 173 0.29 -11.79 -11.67
N LYS A 174 1.39 -11.32 -11.09
CA LYS A 174 2.67 -12.01 -11.04
C LYS A 174 3.18 -12.09 -9.60
N ASN A 175 3.55 -13.29 -9.13
CA ASN A 175 4.27 -13.42 -7.87
C ASN A 175 5.74 -13.06 -8.09
N ILE A 176 6.31 -12.28 -7.17
CA ILE A 176 7.75 -11.97 -7.12
C ILE A 176 8.39 -12.62 -5.88
N PRO A 177 9.68 -12.97 -5.91
CA PRO A 177 10.34 -13.69 -4.81
C PRO A 177 10.74 -12.75 -3.66
N VAL A 178 9.83 -11.90 -3.22
CA VAL A 178 10.00 -10.93 -2.13
C VAL A 178 9.10 -11.31 -0.97
N ASN A 179 9.68 -11.66 0.18
CA ASN A 179 8.96 -12.10 1.36
C ASN A 179 8.76 -10.97 2.36
N VAL A 180 7.57 -10.89 2.93
CA VAL A 180 7.18 -9.91 3.93
C VAL A 180 6.67 -10.64 5.19
N TYR A 181 7.02 -10.10 6.36
CA TYR A 181 6.44 -10.51 7.65
C TYR A 181 5.40 -9.46 8.04
N HIS A 182 4.19 -9.87 8.40
CA HIS A 182 3.10 -8.99 8.83
C HIS A 182 2.82 -9.24 10.31
N ASP A 183 3.14 -8.26 11.16
CA ASP A 183 3.07 -8.35 12.63
C ASP A 183 1.68 -7.93 13.14
N ARG A 184 0.64 -8.59 12.63
CA ARG A 184 -0.74 -8.34 13.03
C ARG A 184 -1.09 -9.05 14.35
N ALA A 185 -1.89 -8.39 15.20
CA ALA A 185 -2.26 -8.90 16.51
C ALA A 185 -2.97 -10.28 16.48
N ASP A 186 -3.83 -10.51 15.50
CA ASP A 186 -4.58 -11.76 15.33
C ASP A 186 -3.74 -12.93 14.80
N VAL A 187 -2.53 -12.67 14.32
CA VAL A 187 -1.64 -13.67 13.71
C VAL A 187 -0.42 -13.93 14.58
N THR A 188 0.23 -12.86 15.03
CA THR A 188 1.52 -12.92 15.75
C THR A 188 1.39 -12.54 17.23
N GLY A 189 0.27 -11.93 17.62
CA GLY A 189 0.05 -11.33 18.94
C GLY A 189 0.67 -9.94 19.12
N GLY A 190 1.32 -9.38 18.06
CA GLY A 190 1.85 -8.02 18.06
C GLY A 190 0.77 -6.95 17.79
N ASN A 191 1.11 -5.69 18.04
CA ASN A 191 0.30 -4.51 17.65
C ASN A 191 -1.20 -4.57 18.03
N ASN A 192 -1.54 -5.09 19.22
CA ASN A 192 -2.91 -5.14 19.73
C ASN A 192 -3.32 -3.79 20.34
N ASP A 193 -3.46 -2.80 19.51
CA ASP A 193 -3.75 -1.40 19.86
C ASP A 193 -5.16 -0.95 19.41
N GLU A 194 -5.44 0.35 19.53
CA GLU A 194 -6.72 0.93 19.12
C GLU A 194 -6.95 0.81 17.61
N THR A 195 -5.92 0.99 16.81
CA THR A 195 -5.98 0.88 15.35
C THR A 195 -6.35 -0.54 14.92
N PHE A 196 -5.75 -1.56 15.55
CA PHE A 196 -6.13 -2.95 15.30
C PHE A 196 -7.57 -3.26 15.73
N LYS A 197 -8.03 -2.70 16.85
CA LYS A 197 -9.42 -2.88 17.30
C LYS A 197 -10.41 -2.23 16.32
N GLU A 198 -10.12 -1.04 15.83
CA GLU A 198 -10.92 -0.38 14.79
C GLU A 198 -11.01 -1.26 13.52
N GLN A 199 -9.90 -1.87 13.12
CA GLN A 199 -9.86 -2.82 12.02
C GLN A 199 -10.76 -4.05 12.25
N SER A 200 -10.72 -4.64 13.44
CA SER A 200 -11.49 -5.85 13.74
C SER A 200 -13.00 -5.60 13.72
N TYR A 201 -13.45 -4.42 14.13
CA TYR A 201 -14.86 -4.02 14.00
C TYR A 201 -15.27 -3.80 12.54
N ALA A 202 -14.35 -3.40 11.69
CA ALA A 202 -14.58 -3.12 10.28
C ALA A 202 -14.63 -4.38 9.40
N ALA A 203 -13.96 -5.46 9.83
CA ALA A 203 -13.76 -6.66 9.02
C ALA A 203 -15.03 -7.54 8.89
N ASP A 204 -16.02 -7.35 9.74
CA ASP A 204 -17.14 -8.31 9.89
C ASP A 204 -18.34 -8.08 8.95
N GLY A 205 -18.36 -7.06 8.10
CA GLY A 205 -19.57 -6.77 7.35
C GLY A 205 -19.41 -6.32 5.91
N LYS A 206 -19.77 -7.18 4.97
CA LYS A 206 -20.21 -6.74 3.64
C LYS A 206 -21.51 -5.99 3.82
N ASP A 207 -21.52 -4.72 3.48
CA ASP A 207 -22.72 -3.89 3.46
C ASP A 207 -23.09 -3.52 2.02
N PRO A 208 -23.97 -4.32 1.36
CA PRO A 208 -24.38 -4.04 -0.02
C PRO A 208 -25.21 -2.76 -0.15
N THR A 209 -25.61 -2.12 0.95
CA THR A 209 -26.30 -0.82 0.93
C THR A 209 -25.34 0.36 1.01
N ASN A 210 -24.09 0.13 1.41
CA ASN A 210 -23.05 1.14 1.48
C ASN A 210 -22.36 1.31 0.12
N PRO A 211 -22.44 2.49 -0.53
CA PRO A 211 -21.81 2.72 -1.83
C PRO A 211 -20.27 2.73 -1.79
N GLU A 212 -19.66 2.77 -0.61
CA GLU A 212 -18.21 2.63 -0.43
C GLU A 212 -17.76 1.17 -0.21
N ASP A 213 -18.71 0.23 -0.07
CA ASP A 213 -18.41 -1.18 0.10
C ASP A 213 -18.31 -1.90 -1.25
N TYR A 214 -17.34 -2.80 -1.37
CA TYR A 214 -17.14 -3.59 -2.59
C TYR A 214 -18.33 -4.50 -2.94
N ALA A 215 -19.18 -4.86 -1.97
CA ALA A 215 -20.39 -5.66 -2.19
C ALA A 215 -21.56 -4.87 -2.78
N HIS A 216 -21.47 -3.54 -2.82
CA HIS A 216 -22.50 -2.70 -3.42
C HIS A 216 -22.66 -3.00 -4.92
N PRO A 217 -23.89 -3.10 -5.47
CA PRO A 217 -24.12 -3.45 -6.87
C PRO A 217 -23.37 -2.57 -7.88
N ASP A 218 -23.31 -1.26 -7.63
CA ASP A 218 -22.58 -0.32 -8.52
C ASP A 218 -21.07 -0.61 -8.51
N ARG A 219 -20.50 -0.99 -7.35
CA ARG A 219 -19.09 -1.38 -7.25
C ARG A 219 -18.81 -2.69 -7.97
N GLN A 220 -19.72 -3.64 -7.93
CA GLN A 220 -19.60 -4.88 -8.71
C GLN A 220 -19.65 -4.60 -10.23
N ALA A 221 -20.51 -3.70 -10.69
CA ALA A 221 -20.56 -3.29 -12.09
C ALA A 221 -19.28 -2.53 -12.50
N GLU A 222 -18.77 -1.67 -11.63
CA GLU A 222 -17.50 -0.97 -11.83
C GLU A 222 -16.31 -1.94 -11.90
N LEU A 223 -16.26 -2.94 -11.03
CA LEU A 223 -15.23 -4.00 -11.04
C LEU A 223 -15.14 -4.69 -12.41
N LEU A 224 -16.28 -5.09 -12.95
CA LEU A 224 -16.33 -5.70 -14.29
C LEU A 224 -15.83 -4.75 -15.39
N THR A 225 -16.13 -3.45 -15.23
CA THR A 225 -15.64 -2.42 -16.15
C THR A 225 -14.14 -2.28 -16.07
N TRP A 226 -13.55 -2.31 -14.89
CA TRP A 226 -12.11 -2.22 -14.69
C TRP A 226 -11.38 -3.46 -15.23
N ILE A 227 -11.92 -4.67 -15.01
CA ILE A 227 -11.38 -5.90 -15.60
C ILE A 227 -11.29 -5.78 -17.12
N ARG A 228 -12.37 -5.32 -17.78
CA ARG A 228 -12.39 -5.12 -19.23
C ARG A 228 -11.35 -4.10 -19.69
N LYS A 229 -11.30 -2.91 -19.04
CA LYS A 229 -10.32 -1.86 -19.36
C LYS A 229 -8.88 -2.37 -19.24
N LEU A 230 -8.57 -3.13 -18.18
CA LEU A 230 -7.25 -3.71 -17.99
C LEU A 230 -6.93 -4.71 -19.10
N THR A 231 -7.88 -5.60 -19.42
CA THR A 231 -7.70 -6.59 -20.50
C THR A 231 -7.43 -5.92 -21.84
N GLU A 232 -8.23 -4.90 -22.21
CA GLU A 232 -8.05 -4.12 -23.43
C GLU A 232 -6.69 -3.38 -23.46
N ARG A 233 -6.27 -2.78 -22.34
CA ARG A 233 -4.98 -2.10 -22.23
C ARG A 233 -3.80 -3.02 -22.50
N VAL A 234 -3.84 -4.25 -21.96
CA VAL A 234 -2.76 -5.24 -22.12
C VAL A 234 -2.75 -5.85 -23.53
N GLN A 235 -3.91 -6.02 -24.16
CA GLN A 235 -3.98 -6.54 -25.54
C GLN A 235 -3.51 -5.54 -26.60
N ASN A 236 -3.62 -4.25 -26.32
CA ASN A 236 -3.34 -3.17 -27.28
C ASN A 236 -2.00 -2.42 -27.01
N GLY A 237 -1.33 -2.72 -25.91
CA GLY A 237 -0.05 -2.13 -25.51
C GLY A 237 1.11 -3.04 -25.71
#